data_cea685647672b778976cd8a0de80cae7
#
_entry.id   cea685647672b778976cd8a0de80cae7
#
_cell.length_a   1.000
_cell.length_b   1.000
_cell.length_c   1.000
_cell.angle_alpha   90.00
_cell.angle_beta   90.00
_cell.angle_gamma   90.00
#
_symmetry.space_group_name_H-M   'P 1'
#
loop_
_entity.id
_entity.type
_entity.pdbx_description
1 polymer ?
#
loop_
_entity_poly.entity_id
_entity_poly.type
_entity_poly.pdbx_seq_one_letter_code
_entity_poly.pdbx_strand_id
1 'polypeptide(L)'
;MRARAILAVTAIATASLAAGGWGAASAQATRTCTWGGTPANPTGYVKYTGQGITNTPSTEPLRFVATGPLAGGCSGTLTYRGYQGTGSTCSFGPFEAKVIGLPGIVRAAGDNLVGLVPALLYDPHGNLVGSENPQVLTSGTEQNLVASCESPEGFKEGNFSSVIELFR
;
A
#
# COMPACT_ATOMS: atom_id res chain seq x y z
N MET A 1 1.23 70.02 -47.35
CA MET A 1 0.89 69.95 -45.92
C MET A 1 0.79 68.47 -45.50
N ARG A 2 1.75 68.03 -44.70
CA ARG A 2 1.84 66.62 -44.30
C ARG A 2 1.36 66.52 -42.84
N ALA A 3 0.21 65.85 -42.63
CA ALA A 3 -0.27 65.55 -41.28
C ALA A 3 0.43 64.30 -40.76
N ARG A 4 1.09 64.40 -39.61
CA ARG A 4 1.70 63.27 -38.87
C ARG A 4 0.67 62.77 -37.85
N ALA A 5 0.23 61.54 -38.01
CA ALA A 5 -0.54 60.80 -37.01
C ALA A 5 0.37 60.27 -35.91
N ILE A 6 0.06 60.62 -34.66
CA ILE A 6 0.73 60.09 -33.46
C ILE A 6 -0.08 58.91 -32.98
N LEU A 7 0.53 57.69 -33.02
CA LEU A 7 -0.03 56.50 -32.44
C LEU A 7 0.33 56.44 -30.93
N ALA A 8 -0.68 56.57 -30.10
CA ALA A 8 -0.55 56.32 -28.64
C ALA A 8 -0.62 54.80 -28.39
N VAL A 9 0.47 54.23 -27.89
CA VAL A 9 0.53 52.86 -27.45
C VAL A 9 0.09 52.80 -25.99
N THR A 10 -1.09 52.26 -25.75
CA THR A 10 -1.62 52.00 -24.41
C THR A 10 -1.03 50.67 -23.91
N ALA A 11 -0.14 50.69 -22.93
CA ALA A 11 0.37 49.51 -22.27
C ALA A 11 -0.68 48.98 -21.29
N ILE A 12 -1.23 47.78 -21.59
CA ILE A 12 -2.09 47.04 -20.68
C ILE A 12 -1.21 46.26 -19.75
N ALA A 13 -1.13 46.66 -18.48
CA ALA A 13 -0.49 45.87 -17.42
C ALA A 13 -1.39 44.73 -17.02
N THR A 14 -1.06 43.50 -17.45
CA THR A 14 -1.70 42.27 -16.97
C THR A 14 -1.13 41.94 -15.59
N ALA A 15 -1.92 42.18 -14.55
CA ALA A 15 -1.64 41.67 -13.20
C ALA A 15 -1.84 40.16 -13.18
N SER A 16 -0.75 39.40 -13.16
CA SER A 16 -0.76 37.96 -12.94
C SER A 16 -1.09 37.69 -11.47
N LEU A 17 -2.33 37.31 -11.19
CA LEU A 17 -2.72 36.68 -9.92
C LEU A 17 -1.99 35.34 -9.79
N ALA A 18 -0.91 35.31 -9.01
CA ALA A 18 -0.30 34.07 -8.55
C ALA A 18 -1.30 33.41 -7.61
N ALA A 19 -2.10 32.49 -8.15
CA ALA A 19 -2.85 31.53 -7.35
C ALA A 19 -1.81 30.66 -6.64
N GLY A 20 -1.59 30.94 -5.36
CA GLY A 20 -0.79 30.12 -4.46
C GLY A 20 -1.49 28.75 -4.32
N GLY A 21 -1.17 27.83 -5.23
CA GLY A 21 -1.53 26.44 -5.08
C GLY A 21 -0.80 25.90 -3.85
N TRP A 22 -1.52 25.57 -2.83
CA TRP A 22 -1.04 24.75 -1.72
C TRP A 22 -0.82 23.35 -2.28
N GLY A 23 0.28 23.14 -2.97
CA GLY A 23 0.73 21.82 -3.35
C GLY A 23 1.04 21.06 -2.08
N ALA A 24 0.19 20.11 -1.73
CA ALA A 24 0.59 19.09 -0.79
C ALA A 24 1.88 18.49 -1.35
N ALA A 25 3.00 18.74 -0.66
CA ALA A 25 4.27 18.13 -1.00
C ALA A 25 4.06 16.62 -0.84
N SER A 26 3.91 15.91 -1.97
CA SER A 26 3.91 14.46 -1.95
C SER A 26 5.26 14.01 -1.42
N ALA A 27 5.27 13.31 -0.29
CA ALA A 27 6.49 12.76 0.27
C ALA A 27 7.14 11.88 -0.80
N GLN A 28 8.34 12.25 -1.23
CA GLN A 28 9.04 11.52 -2.28
C GLN A 28 9.69 10.29 -1.67
N ALA A 29 9.45 9.13 -2.26
CA ALA A 29 10.08 7.90 -1.83
C ALA A 29 11.60 8.04 -1.89
N THR A 30 12.29 7.76 -0.80
CA THR A 30 13.75 7.88 -0.70
C THR A 30 14.45 6.54 -0.81
N ARG A 31 13.71 5.46 -0.57
CA ARG A 31 14.21 4.09 -0.68
C ARG A 31 13.06 3.16 -1.07
N THR A 32 13.29 2.36 -2.11
CA THR A 32 12.35 1.34 -2.58
C THR A 32 12.91 -0.04 -2.29
N CYS A 33 12.09 -0.91 -1.73
CA CYS A 33 12.41 -2.30 -1.43
C CYS A 33 11.38 -3.21 -2.08
N THR A 34 11.75 -4.45 -2.40
CA THR A 34 10.78 -5.51 -2.66
C THR A 34 10.63 -6.40 -1.44
N TRP A 35 9.42 -6.91 -1.21
CA TRP A 35 9.10 -7.84 -0.15
C TRP A 35 8.37 -9.04 -0.72
N GLY A 36 8.89 -10.25 -0.44
CA GLY A 36 8.29 -11.48 -0.92
C GLY A 36 8.54 -11.78 -2.40
N GLY A 37 9.70 -11.35 -2.93
CA GLY A 37 10.10 -11.68 -4.31
C GLY A 37 9.56 -10.72 -5.37
N THR A 38 9.18 -11.29 -6.51
CA THR A 38 8.65 -10.54 -7.66
C THR A 38 7.27 -11.07 -8.07
N PRO A 39 6.47 -10.31 -8.84
CA PRO A 39 5.18 -10.79 -9.34
C PRO A 39 5.26 -12.10 -10.13
N ALA A 40 6.34 -12.32 -10.88
CA ALA A 40 6.56 -13.56 -11.63
C ALA A 40 7.02 -14.74 -10.76
N ASN A 41 7.61 -14.45 -9.59
CA ASN A 41 8.07 -15.45 -8.62
C ASN A 41 7.82 -14.95 -7.20
N PRO A 42 6.56 -14.99 -6.71
CA PRO A 42 6.23 -14.55 -5.37
C PRO A 42 6.73 -15.57 -4.33
N THR A 43 7.59 -15.11 -3.43
CA THR A 43 8.22 -15.90 -2.37
C THR A 43 7.81 -15.45 -0.97
N GLY A 44 7.07 -14.35 -0.86
CA GLY A 44 6.37 -13.99 0.37
C GLY A 44 5.29 -15.02 0.67
N TYR A 45 4.97 -15.20 1.93
CA TYR A 45 3.94 -16.14 2.37
C TYR A 45 3.04 -15.49 3.41
N VAL A 46 1.74 -15.57 3.19
CA VAL A 46 0.73 -15.11 4.14
C VAL A 46 -0.12 -16.29 4.59
N LYS A 47 -0.46 -16.31 5.88
CA LYS A 47 -1.33 -17.33 6.47
C LYS A 47 -2.25 -16.72 7.51
N TYR A 48 -3.54 -17.04 7.40
CA TYR A 48 -4.52 -16.81 8.46
C TYR A 48 -4.47 -17.95 9.48
N THR A 49 -4.56 -17.59 10.76
CA THR A 49 -4.61 -18.57 11.87
C THR A 49 -6.06 -18.81 12.26
N GLY A 50 -6.54 -20.04 12.08
CA GLY A 50 -7.94 -20.40 12.31
C GLY A 50 -8.76 -20.39 11.03
N GLN A 51 -9.88 -19.69 11.03
CA GLN A 51 -10.74 -19.56 9.86
C GLN A 51 -10.06 -18.69 8.78
N GLY A 52 -10.21 -19.07 7.51
CA GLY A 52 -9.81 -18.26 6.38
C GLY A 52 -10.78 -17.08 6.18
N ILE A 53 -10.35 -16.11 5.37
CA ILE A 53 -11.22 -15.02 4.97
C ILE A 53 -12.08 -15.43 3.78
N THR A 54 -13.38 -15.12 3.84
CA THR A 54 -14.38 -15.47 2.82
C THR A 54 -15.02 -14.21 2.22
N ASN A 55 -15.94 -14.39 1.29
CA ASN A 55 -16.82 -13.31 0.82
C ASN A 55 -17.96 -12.99 1.81
N THR A 56 -18.14 -13.78 2.87
CA THR A 56 -19.06 -13.48 3.96
C THR A 56 -18.33 -12.66 5.04
N PRO A 57 -18.94 -11.57 5.55
CA PRO A 57 -18.32 -10.76 6.60
C PRO A 57 -17.97 -11.60 7.84
N SER A 58 -16.74 -11.47 8.32
CA SER A 58 -16.27 -12.17 9.50
C SER A 58 -16.99 -11.68 10.76
N THR A 59 -17.32 -12.60 11.67
CA THR A 59 -17.93 -12.27 12.97
C THR A 59 -16.90 -11.91 14.04
N GLU A 60 -15.61 -12.25 13.77
CA GLU A 60 -14.49 -12.01 14.67
C GLU A 60 -13.28 -11.48 13.87
N PRO A 61 -12.31 -10.83 14.54
CA PRO A 61 -11.07 -10.45 13.88
C PRO A 61 -10.29 -11.68 13.39
N LEU A 62 -9.85 -11.64 12.15
CA LEU A 62 -9.09 -12.72 11.50
C LEU A 62 -7.59 -12.47 11.64
N ARG A 63 -6.90 -13.29 12.42
CA ARG A 63 -5.44 -13.16 12.64
C ARG A 63 -4.66 -13.71 11.46
N PHE A 64 -3.57 -13.03 11.11
CA PHE A 64 -2.66 -13.46 10.06
C PHE A 64 -1.19 -13.24 10.42
N VAL A 65 -0.34 -13.97 9.72
CA VAL A 65 1.11 -13.70 9.64
C VAL A 65 1.48 -13.65 8.17
N ALA A 66 2.17 -12.60 7.75
CA ALA A 66 2.78 -12.48 6.43
C ALA A 66 4.29 -12.33 6.60
N THR A 67 5.09 -13.11 5.87
CA THR A 67 6.54 -13.08 5.98
C THR A 67 7.20 -13.29 4.63
N GLY A 68 8.37 -12.70 4.41
CA GLY A 68 9.09 -12.84 3.16
C GLY A 68 10.45 -12.15 3.17
N PRO A 69 11.32 -12.49 2.23
CA PRO A 69 12.61 -11.83 2.06
C PRO A 69 12.43 -10.39 1.58
N LEU A 70 13.31 -9.51 2.07
CA LEU A 70 13.49 -8.16 1.56
C LEU A 70 14.63 -8.14 0.52
N ALA A 71 14.48 -7.31 -0.51
CA ALA A 71 15.53 -7.04 -1.50
C ALA A 71 15.45 -5.60 -2.02
N GLY A 72 16.31 -5.23 -2.98
CA GLY A 72 16.43 -3.87 -3.47
C GLY A 72 17.16 -2.96 -2.47
N GLY A 73 16.52 -1.87 -2.05
CA GLY A 73 17.07 -0.96 -1.04
C GLY A 73 17.07 -1.49 0.40
N CYS A 74 16.51 -2.69 0.65
CA CYS A 74 16.42 -3.34 1.94
C CYS A 74 17.01 -4.75 1.89
N SER A 75 17.25 -5.34 3.08
CA SER A 75 17.73 -6.70 3.20
C SER A 75 17.17 -7.37 4.45
N GLY A 76 17.26 -8.71 4.50
CA GLY A 76 16.75 -9.51 5.61
C GLY A 76 15.35 -10.06 5.34
N THR A 77 14.62 -10.32 6.42
CA THR A 77 13.23 -10.85 6.36
C THR A 77 12.30 -9.87 7.05
N LEU A 78 11.21 -9.55 6.38
CA LEU A 78 10.12 -8.75 6.94
C LEU A 78 8.97 -9.67 7.32
N THR A 79 8.38 -9.42 8.50
CA THR A 79 7.21 -10.14 8.98
C THR A 79 6.16 -9.16 9.49
N TYR A 80 4.93 -9.33 9.02
CA TYR A 80 3.73 -8.74 9.62
C TYR A 80 3.05 -9.78 10.51
N ARG A 81 2.65 -9.36 11.71
CA ARG A 81 1.76 -10.12 12.61
C ARG A 81 0.59 -9.24 12.96
N GLY A 82 -0.59 -9.61 12.51
CA GLY A 82 -1.73 -8.72 12.66
C GLY A 82 -3.07 -9.42 12.55
N TYR A 83 -4.07 -8.62 12.33
CA TYR A 83 -5.45 -9.07 12.16
C TYR A 83 -6.17 -8.18 11.14
N GLN A 84 -7.17 -8.75 10.49
CA GLN A 84 -8.24 -8.00 9.83
C GLN A 84 -9.41 -7.84 10.80
N GLY A 85 -10.02 -6.67 10.77
CA GLY A 85 -11.12 -6.33 11.68
C GLY A 85 -12.38 -7.19 11.46
N THR A 86 -13.26 -7.19 12.43
CA THR A 86 -14.60 -7.79 12.30
C THR A 86 -15.36 -7.19 11.13
N GLY A 87 -16.13 -7.99 10.42
CA GLY A 87 -16.84 -7.58 9.20
C GLY A 87 -15.99 -7.68 7.93
N SER A 88 -14.74 -8.11 8.04
CA SER A 88 -13.86 -8.28 6.87
C SER A 88 -14.33 -9.39 5.94
N THR A 89 -14.17 -9.13 4.65
CA THR A 89 -14.37 -10.08 3.56
C THR A 89 -13.12 -10.12 2.68
N CYS A 90 -13.05 -11.01 1.71
CA CYS A 90 -11.96 -11.03 0.73
C CYS A 90 -11.83 -9.72 -0.07
N SER A 91 -12.88 -8.93 -0.18
CA SER A 91 -12.89 -7.69 -0.95
C SER A 91 -12.71 -6.42 -0.12
N PHE A 92 -12.98 -6.51 1.18
CA PHE A 92 -12.94 -5.34 2.07
C PHE A 92 -12.69 -5.75 3.51
N GLY A 93 -11.97 -4.90 4.24
CA GLY A 93 -11.81 -5.01 5.67
C GLY A 93 -10.49 -4.38 6.16
N PRO A 94 -10.56 -3.51 7.17
CA PRO A 94 -9.35 -2.89 7.71
C PRO A 94 -8.43 -3.94 8.32
N PHE A 95 -7.13 -3.81 8.11
CA PHE A 95 -6.15 -4.59 8.83
C PHE A 95 -5.14 -3.72 9.57
N GLU A 96 -4.59 -4.28 10.62
CA GLU A 96 -3.48 -3.72 11.37
C GLU A 96 -2.47 -4.80 11.71
N ALA A 97 -1.19 -4.49 11.57
CA ALA A 97 -0.11 -5.43 11.85
C ALA A 97 1.08 -4.76 12.53
N LYS A 98 1.70 -5.52 13.45
CA LYS A 98 3.05 -5.24 13.93
C LYS A 98 4.06 -5.60 12.84
N VAL A 99 5.00 -4.70 12.58
CA VAL A 99 6.09 -4.86 11.61
C VAL A 99 7.35 -5.32 12.35
N ILE A 100 8.00 -6.36 11.83
CA ILE A 100 9.23 -6.95 12.41
C ILE A 100 10.21 -7.16 11.26
N GLY A 101 11.46 -6.71 11.43
CA GLY A 101 12.52 -6.90 10.43
C GLY A 101 12.71 -5.72 9.46
N LEU A 102 12.02 -4.60 9.67
CA LEU A 102 12.24 -3.37 8.92
C LEU A 102 12.56 -2.24 9.93
N PRO A 103 13.84 -1.84 10.05
CA PRO A 103 14.27 -0.88 11.06
C PRO A 103 13.52 0.45 10.98
N GLY A 104 13.10 0.98 12.14
CA GLY A 104 12.38 2.26 12.25
C GLY A 104 10.88 2.18 11.93
N ILE A 105 10.36 1.01 11.57
CA ILE A 105 8.94 0.80 11.27
C ILE A 105 8.39 -0.26 12.22
N VAL A 106 7.27 0.04 12.87
CA VAL A 106 6.69 -0.85 13.90
C VAL A 106 5.27 -1.28 13.59
N ARG A 107 4.56 -0.55 12.72
CA ARG A 107 3.15 -0.78 12.41
C ARG A 107 2.86 -0.62 10.93
N ALA A 108 2.01 -1.49 10.40
CA ALA A 108 1.36 -1.35 9.11
C ALA A 108 -0.16 -1.35 9.30
N ALA A 109 -0.87 -0.56 8.51
CA ALA A 109 -2.33 -0.55 8.49
C ALA A 109 -2.85 -0.27 7.08
N GLY A 110 -3.96 -0.88 6.71
CA GLY A 110 -4.60 -0.74 5.40
C GLY A 110 -6.02 -1.29 5.41
N ASP A 111 -6.64 -1.29 4.25
CA ASP A 111 -8.05 -1.67 4.15
C ASP A 111 -8.28 -3.14 3.80
N ASN A 112 -7.33 -3.82 3.16
CA ASN A 112 -7.50 -5.23 2.84
C ASN A 112 -6.19 -5.88 2.38
N LEU A 113 -5.80 -6.96 3.03
CA LEU A 113 -4.63 -7.74 2.63
C LEU A 113 -4.90 -8.56 1.37
N VAL A 114 -6.08 -9.18 1.26
CA VAL A 114 -6.45 -10.06 0.13
C VAL A 114 -6.79 -9.25 -1.12
N GLY A 115 -7.39 -8.08 -0.96
CA GLY A 115 -7.76 -7.17 -2.05
C GLY A 115 -6.60 -6.39 -2.66
N LEU A 116 -5.35 -6.63 -2.26
CA LEU A 116 -4.15 -5.95 -2.77
C LEU A 116 -4.22 -4.41 -2.65
N VAL A 117 -4.79 -3.92 -1.55
CA VAL A 117 -4.86 -2.47 -1.26
C VAL A 117 -3.57 -2.02 -0.55
N PRO A 118 -3.01 -0.86 -0.90
CA PRO A 118 -1.80 -0.36 -0.25
C PRO A 118 -1.93 -0.24 1.27
N ALA A 119 -0.87 -0.62 1.99
CA ALA A 119 -0.75 -0.40 3.42
C ALA A 119 0.12 0.83 3.71
N LEU A 120 -0.19 1.52 4.79
CA LEU A 120 0.58 2.63 5.32
C LEU A 120 1.50 2.13 6.44
N LEU A 121 2.74 2.62 6.45
CA LEU A 121 3.79 2.22 7.37
C LEU A 121 4.11 3.33 8.36
N TYR A 122 4.19 2.98 9.64
CA TYR A 122 4.34 3.93 10.73
C TYR A 122 5.55 3.62 11.60
N ASP A 123 6.24 4.69 12.04
CA ASP A 123 7.31 4.63 13.03
C ASP A 123 6.78 4.44 14.47
N PRO A 124 7.66 4.27 15.50
CA PRO A 124 7.25 4.17 16.90
C PRO A 124 6.52 5.40 17.47
N HIS A 125 6.65 6.56 16.82
CA HIS A 125 5.99 7.80 17.20
C HIS A 125 4.65 8.00 16.50
N GLY A 126 4.25 7.08 15.59
CA GLY A 126 3.02 7.15 14.82
C GLY A 126 3.11 8.02 13.57
N ASN A 127 4.31 8.45 13.17
CA ASN A 127 4.47 9.18 11.93
C ASN A 127 4.38 8.24 10.73
N LEU A 128 3.76 8.69 9.65
CA LEU A 128 3.74 7.98 8.38
C LEU A 128 5.13 8.06 7.74
N VAL A 129 5.75 6.91 7.51
CA VAL A 129 7.13 6.80 7.03
C VAL A 129 7.27 5.96 5.76
N GLY A 130 6.19 5.44 5.23
CA GLY A 130 6.22 4.65 4.00
C GLY A 130 4.87 4.09 3.61
N SER A 131 4.85 3.39 2.48
CA SER A 131 3.74 2.57 2.02
C SER A 131 4.25 1.21 1.55
N GLU A 132 3.38 0.22 1.60
CA GLU A 132 3.58 -1.09 1.01
C GLU A 132 2.50 -1.30 -0.03
N ASN A 133 2.93 -1.60 -1.27
CA ASN A 133 2.07 -1.74 -2.43
C ASN A 133 2.10 -3.20 -2.90
N PRO A 134 1.06 -3.99 -2.58
CA PRO A 134 0.96 -5.38 -3.02
C PRO A 134 0.93 -5.46 -4.54
N GLN A 135 1.67 -6.43 -5.11
CA GLN A 135 1.76 -6.63 -6.54
C GLN A 135 1.00 -7.87 -6.99
N VAL A 136 1.08 -8.92 -6.20
CA VAL A 136 0.41 -10.20 -6.47
C VAL A 136 0.14 -10.95 -5.17
N LEU A 137 -0.96 -11.66 -5.14
CA LEU A 137 -1.29 -12.66 -4.12
C LEU A 137 -1.87 -13.88 -4.84
N THR A 138 -1.37 -15.06 -4.49
CA THR A 138 -1.82 -16.33 -5.06
C THR A 138 -2.31 -17.26 -3.96
N SER A 139 -3.26 -18.13 -4.24
CA SER A 139 -3.71 -19.12 -3.29
C SER A 139 -3.16 -20.51 -3.67
N GLY A 140 -2.30 -21.07 -2.82
CA GLY A 140 -1.75 -22.41 -3.01
C GLY A 140 -1.01 -22.60 -4.35
N THR A 141 -1.21 -23.72 -4.99
CA THR A 141 -0.62 -24.06 -6.28
C THR A 141 -1.36 -23.48 -7.48
N GLU A 142 -2.52 -22.89 -7.26
CA GLU A 142 -3.40 -22.40 -8.32
C GLU A 142 -3.85 -20.97 -8.04
N GLN A 143 -3.78 -20.15 -9.06
CA GLN A 143 -4.07 -18.71 -9.11
C GLN A 143 -5.53 -18.35 -8.82
N ASN A 144 -6.29 -19.19 -8.12
CA ASN A 144 -7.70 -18.97 -7.94
C ASN A 144 -8.03 -18.44 -6.54
N LEU A 145 -7.54 -17.23 -6.25
CA LEU A 145 -7.89 -16.49 -5.04
C LEU A 145 -9.42 -16.36 -4.90
N VAL A 146 -10.14 -16.14 -6.02
CA VAL A 146 -11.59 -16.01 -6.06
C VAL A 146 -12.26 -17.30 -5.57
N ALA A 147 -11.85 -18.46 -6.09
CA ALA A 147 -12.41 -19.75 -5.65
C ALA A 147 -12.11 -20.03 -4.17
N SER A 148 -10.94 -19.64 -3.68
CA SER A 148 -10.63 -19.75 -2.25
C SER A 148 -11.56 -18.91 -1.39
N CYS A 149 -11.86 -17.68 -1.82
CA CYS A 149 -12.78 -16.78 -1.13
C CYS A 149 -14.24 -17.26 -1.15
N GLU A 150 -14.63 -17.99 -2.18
CA GLU A 150 -15.97 -18.57 -2.34
C GLU A 150 -16.13 -19.92 -1.60
N SER A 151 -15.03 -20.56 -1.23
CA SER A 151 -15.09 -21.80 -0.48
C SER A 151 -15.59 -21.59 0.96
N PRO A 152 -16.23 -22.57 1.58
CA PRO A 152 -16.64 -22.48 2.98
C PRO A 152 -15.48 -22.28 3.95
N GLU A 153 -14.28 -22.69 3.57
CA GLU A 153 -13.08 -22.58 4.38
C GLU A 153 -12.37 -21.22 4.22
N GLY A 154 -12.69 -20.51 3.16
CA GLY A 154 -12.10 -19.21 2.81
C GLY A 154 -10.64 -19.31 2.34
N PHE A 155 -10.08 -18.14 2.02
CA PHE A 155 -8.65 -18.01 1.75
C PHE A 155 -7.87 -18.12 3.07
N LYS A 156 -7.05 -19.14 3.22
CA LYS A 156 -6.26 -19.42 4.41
C LYS A 156 -4.80 -19.02 4.28
N GLU A 157 -4.23 -19.25 3.11
CA GLU A 157 -2.79 -19.01 2.89
C GLU A 157 -2.47 -18.81 1.42
N GLY A 158 -1.37 -18.11 1.14
CA GLY A 158 -0.90 -17.90 -0.22
C GLY A 158 0.47 -17.26 -0.28
N ASN A 159 0.98 -17.17 -1.51
CA ASN A 159 2.23 -16.47 -1.77
C ASN A 159 1.96 -15.06 -2.29
N PHE A 160 2.84 -14.12 -1.93
CA PHE A 160 2.71 -12.73 -2.36
C PHE A 160 4.05 -12.12 -2.76
N SER A 161 3.97 -11.01 -3.49
CA SER A 161 5.04 -10.04 -3.64
C SER A 161 4.51 -8.63 -3.48
N SER A 162 5.33 -7.74 -2.96
CA SER A 162 5.02 -6.34 -2.69
C SER A 162 6.20 -5.42 -2.97
N VAL A 163 5.92 -4.15 -3.20
CA VAL A 163 6.90 -3.06 -3.21
C VAL A 163 6.67 -2.17 -2.01
N ILE A 164 7.75 -1.86 -1.29
CA ILE A 164 7.75 -0.95 -0.14
C ILE A 164 8.46 0.34 -0.56
N GLU A 165 7.81 1.46 -0.35
CA GLU A 165 8.34 2.80 -0.55
C GLU A 165 8.49 3.48 0.81
N LEU A 166 9.72 3.86 1.16
CA LEU A 166 10.03 4.55 2.41
C LEU A 166 10.21 6.03 2.13
N PHE A 167 9.57 6.86 2.94
CA PHE A 167 9.58 8.32 2.84
C PHE A 167 10.69 8.91 3.72
N ARG A 168 11.05 10.16 3.42
CA ARG A 168 11.89 11.00 4.28
C ARG A 168 11.06 11.77 5.27
#